data_d359fec312767f69cfa88524b01c8bf3
#
_entry.id   d359fec312767f69cfa88524b01c8bf3
#
_cell.length_a   1.000
_cell.length_b   1.000
_cell.length_c   1.000
_cell.angle_alpha   90.00
_cell.angle_beta   90.00
_cell.angle_gamma   90.00
#
_symmetry.space_group_name_H-M   'P 1'
#
loop_
_entity.id
_entity.type
_entity.pdbx_description
1 polymer ?
#
loop_
_entity_poly.entity_id
_entity_poly.type
_entity_poly.pdbx_seq_one_letter_code
_entity_poly.pdbx_strand_id
1 'polypeptide(L)'
;MLRFAGFELDRARIELRGPDGEAIKLRPQTFAMLTLFAANAGRALSKRELMEAVWPNVHVGDDSLFKCIRELRTALGDDRRQLIKLVPGHGYRLDAEVMNEPAGGAAAPPADSAEPVANVATEAELAKPRWSRFVQRGPAALAAVAVLGAAFGFAIAAPMFGPGLFISRPPAIAVMPITGSEADTVPTAAAVTIRLADGLAKIENIRVVTPEAGSDSPQAASARPAQADFVLSSELQNTGPTWELRARLTRTATKEVVWSAPVSVATGETDLALQQSRLAAGLGHLLALRLNELVQAGVPTDGAAKGVVEQATAQINQTSKERFAAAQTMLEKALGDHPDNVDIQVALAALQLRGIQMVWYSPADAAAAEKNAKAMLERALRSRPVSIPVLQAYCRFLNATNAFTESLVACARTLAFDPWDGMALYHIGLAQLPLGRFEDALATFKQADRFDTPPVSRWTWLLGAGVSYLMMGRDEEALPWLQRSVAITPASGRPLVLLAAVYQRLGRTDEAHAALTQGLKLRPGSTVSNIGIPTKNVSAAYMEARGRIEQALIAAGLPER
;
A
#
# COMPACT_ATOMS: atom_id res chain seq x y z
N MET A 1 2.27 31.23 -22.00
CA MET A 1 3.58 30.63 -22.25
C MET A 1 4.54 31.15 -21.18
N LEU A 2 5.38 30.31 -20.57
CA LEU A 2 6.37 30.74 -19.57
C LEU A 2 7.76 30.56 -20.17
N ARG A 3 8.62 31.55 -20.01
CA ARG A 3 10.03 31.51 -20.48
C ARG A 3 10.97 31.69 -19.31
N PHE A 4 12.00 30.83 -19.21
CA PHE A 4 13.02 30.92 -18.17
C PHE A 4 14.32 30.27 -18.66
N ALA A 5 15.45 30.85 -18.37
CA ALA A 5 16.81 30.32 -18.71
C ALA A 5 16.95 29.80 -20.15
N GLY A 6 16.26 30.41 -21.12
CA GLY A 6 16.26 30.01 -22.53
C GLY A 6 15.25 28.89 -22.87
N PHE A 7 14.52 28.34 -21.91
CA PHE A 7 13.48 27.36 -22.13
C PHE A 7 12.09 28.00 -22.27
N GLU A 8 11.21 27.36 -23.06
CA GLU A 8 9.82 27.75 -23.23
C GLU A 8 8.90 26.63 -22.71
N LEU A 9 8.06 26.95 -21.73
CA LEU A 9 7.08 26.02 -21.14
C LEU A 9 5.68 26.39 -21.60
N ASP A 10 5.11 25.58 -22.49
CA ASP A 10 3.72 25.72 -22.94
C ASP A 10 2.80 24.84 -22.09
N ARG A 11 2.05 25.46 -21.17
CA ARG A 11 1.11 24.77 -20.28
C ARG A 11 -0.13 24.25 -21.00
N ALA A 12 -0.52 24.87 -22.12
CA ALA A 12 -1.72 24.46 -22.88
C ALA A 12 -1.42 23.22 -23.74
N ARG A 13 -0.21 23.13 -24.28
CA ARG A 13 0.24 22.00 -25.10
C ARG A 13 0.97 20.91 -24.31
N ILE A 14 1.25 21.16 -23.02
CA ILE A 14 2.04 20.25 -22.15
C ILE A 14 3.44 19.99 -22.76
N GLU A 15 4.09 21.03 -23.25
CA GLU A 15 5.34 20.93 -23.99
C GLU A 15 6.41 21.83 -23.37
N LEU A 16 7.63 21.29 -23.25
CA LEU A 16 8.83 22.05 -22.92
C LEU A 16 9.71 22.13 -24.17
N ARG A 17 10.18 23.32 -24.52
CA ARG A 17 11.15 23.52 -25.60
C ARG A 17 12.48 24.03 -25.05
N GLY A 18 13.54 23.50 -25.60
CA GLY A 18 14.91 23.91 -25.30
C GLY A 18 15.30 25.25 -25.93
N PRO A 19 16.49 25.77 -25.58
CA PRO A 19 17.06 26.99 -26.21
C PRO A 19 17.24 26.87 -27.72
N ASP A 20 17.33 25.65 -28.24
CA ASP A 20 17.41 25.30 -29.67
C ASP A 20 16.05 25.24 -30.38
N GLY A 21 14.95 25.42 -29.62
CA GLY A 21 13.58 25.32 -30.11
C GLY A 21 13.05 23.89 -30.22
N GLU A 22 13.89 22.87 -29.93
CA GLU A 22 13.45 21.47 -29.96
C GLU A 22 12.56 21.11 -28.77
N ALA A 23 11.57 20.23 -29.01
CA ALA A 23 10.65 19.76 -27.97
C ALA A 23 11.31 18.71 -27.07
N ILE A 24 11.38 18.98 -25.78
CA ILE A 24 11.91 18.09 -24.76
C ILE A 24 10.77 17.30 -24.14
N LYS A 25 10.79 15.98 -24.30
CA LYS A 25 9.74 15.10 -23.81
C LYS A 25 9.90 14.83 -22.31
N LEU A 26 8.97 15.28 -21.50
CA LEU A 26 8.91 15.04 -20.06
C LEU A 26 7.74 14.08 -19.72
N ARG A 27 7.91 13.31 -18.64
CA ARG A 27 6.77 12.57 -18.09
C ARG A 27 5.75 13.53 -17.47
N PRO A 28 4.45 13.18 -17.40
CA PRO A 28 3.41 14.06 -16.87
C PRO A 28 3.72 14.64 -15.49
N GLN A 29 4.23 13.84 -14.57
CA GLN A 29 4.60 14.27 -13.20
C GLN A 29 5.79 15.23 -13.22
N THR A 30 6.78 14.96 -14.07
CA THR A 30 7.95 15.81 -14.22
C THR A 30 7.57 17.15 -14.84
N PHE A 31 6.67 17.16 -15.80
CA PHE A 31 6.11 18.39 -16.39
C PHE A 31 5.28 19.19 -15.37
N ALA A 32 4.44 18.52 -14.57
CA ALA A 32 3.66 19.16 -13.50
C ALA A 32 4.59 19.80 -12.45
N MET A 33 5.67 19.11 -12.07
CA MET A 33 6.68 19.63 -11.15
C MET A 33 7.39 20.87 -11.70
N LEU A 34 7.77 20.85 -12.97
CA LEU A 34 8.39 22.01 -13.63
C LEU A 34 7.43 23.20 -13.69
N THR A 35 6.18 22.94 -14.00
CA THR A 35 5.12 23.97 -14.01
C THR A 35 4.95 24.61 -12.63
N LEU A 36 5.01 23.81 -11.55
CA LEU A 36 4.93 24.31 -10.19
C LEU A 36 6.15 25.13 -9.81
N PHE A 37 7.35 24.71 -10.20
CA PHE A 37 8.59 25.47 -10.01
C PHE A 37 8.55 26.81 -10.75
N ALA A 38 8.12 26.82 -12.00
CA ALA A 38 8.02 28.03 -12.82
C ALA A 38 6.96 29.01 -12.26
N ALA A 39 5.85 28.51 -11.73
CA ALA A 39 4.84 29.34 -11.07
C ALA A 39 5.29 29.92 -9.73
N ASN A 40 6.33 29.35 -9.10
CA ASN A 40 6.86 29.76 -7.80
C ASN A 40 8.38 30.06 -7.89
N ALA A 41 8.83 30.61 -9.01
CA ALA A 41 10.24 30.93 -9.21
C ALA A 41 10.80 31.80 -8.08
N GLY A 42 12.01 31.50 -7.61
CA GLY A 42 12.65 32.18 -6.50
C GLY A 42 12.18 31.76 -5.09
N ARG A 43 11.03 31.08 -4.95
CA ARG A 43 10.53 30.56 -3.69
C ARG A 43 11.01 29.12 -3.44
N ALA A 44 11.43 28.81 -2.23
CA ALA A 44 11.69 27.43 -1.84
C ALA A 44 10.36 26.69 -1.63
N LEU A 45 10.20 25.56 -2.31
CA LEU A 45 9.07 24.66 -2.16
C LEU A 45 9.50 23.45 -1.32
N SER A 46 8.76 23.18 -0.25
CA SER A 46 9.04 22.04 0.62
C SER A 46 8.79 20.73 -0.14
N LYS A 47 9.44 19.64 0.31
CA LYS A 47 9.18 18.31 -0.25
C LYS A 47 7.69 17.96 -0.19
N ARG A 48 7.01 18.31 0.90
CA ARG A 48 5.58 18.08 1.07
C ARG A 48 4.76 18.84 0.04
N GLU A 49 4.99 20.13 -0.16
CA GLU A 49 4.29 20.94 -1.18
C GLU A 49 4.48 20.37 -2.59
N LEU A 50 5.72 19.95 -2.93
CA LEU A 50 6.03 19.34 -4.23
C LEU A 50 5.28 18.01 -4.40
N MET A 51 5.24 17.18 -3.36
CA MET A 51 4.57 15.86 -3.41
C MET A 51 3.06 16.01 -3.48
N GLU A 52 2.45 16.87 -2.67
CA GLU A 52 1.00 17.13 -2.66
C GLU A 52 0.50 17.71 -4.00
N ALA A 53 1.28 18.59 -4.62
CA ALA A 53 0.88 19.23 -5.88
C ALA A 53 1.07 18.33 -7.11
N VAL A 54 2.11 17.49 -7.15
CA VAL A 54 2.45 16.65 -8.31
C VAL A 54 1.75 15.29 -8.24
N TRP A 55 1.47 14.80 -7.03
CA TRP A 55 0.77 13.54 -6.80
C TRP A 55 -0.42 13.75 -5.85
N PRO A 56 -1.45 14.54 -6.25
CA PRO A 56 -2.61 14.76 -5.40
C PRO A 56 -3.30 13.42 -5.09
N ASN A 57 -3.51 13.15 -3.81
CA ASN A 57 -4.13 11.92 -3.32
C ASN A 57 -3.32 10.61 -3.52
N VAL A 58 -2.02 10.72 -3.84
CA VAL A 58 -1.13 9.56 -3.95
C VAL A 58 0.07 9.77 -3.03
N HIS A 59 0.23 8.90 -2.03
CA HIS A 59 1.44 8.91 -1.21
C HIS A 59 2.61 8.31 -2.01
N VAL A 60 3.56 9.18 -2.36
CA VAL A 60 4.81 8.79 -3.00
C VAL A 60 5.97 9.02 -2.03
N GLY A 61 6.92 8.11 -1.99
CA GLY A 61 8.14 8.29 -1.21
C GLY A 61 9.07 9.34 -1.82
N ASP A 62 10.04 9.80 -1.02
CA ASP A 62 11.10 10.74 -1.43
C ASP A 62 11.79 10.34 -2.74
N ASP A 63 11.91 9.04 -3.03
CA ASP A 63 12.52 8.52 -4.26
C ASP A 63 11.81 8.98 -5.54
N SER A 64 10.48 9.10 -5.51
CA SER A 64 9.70 9.59 -6.65
C SER A 64 9.98 11.07 -6.92
N LEU A 65 10.08 11.86 -5.85
CA LEU A 65 10.48 13.27 -5.91
C LEU A 65 11.91 13.39 -6.47
N PHE A 66 12.88 12.62 -5.94
CA PHE A 66 14.26 12.65 -6.40
C PHE A 66 14.41 12.21 -7.86
N LYS A 67 13.60 11.24 -8.31
CA LYS A 67 13.57 10.80 -9.70
C LYS A 67 13.08 11.91 -10.63
N CYS A 68 12.00 12.62 -10.26
CA CYS A 68 11.53 13.78 -11.04
C CYS A 68 12.52 14.93 -11.03
N ILE A 69 13.15 15.25 -9.90
CA ILE A 69 14.20 16.29 -9.82
C ILE A 69 15.41 15.92 -10.71
N ARG A 70 15.81 14.65 -10.73
CA ARG A 70 16.90 14.17 -11.59
C ARG A 70 16.54 14.33 -13.07
N GLU A 71 15.34 13.89 -13.45
CA GLU A 71 14.85 14.03 -14.82
C GLU A 71 14.76 15.49 -15.25
N LEU A 72 14.27 16.39 -14.40
CA LEU A 72 14.26 17.82 -14.67
C LEU A 72 15.66 18.38 -14.88
N ARG A 73 16.62 18.03 -14.03
CA ARG A 73 18.01 18.49 -14.20
C ARG A 73 18.61 18.00 -15.50
N THR A 74 18.38 16.74 -15.86
CA THR A 74 18.84 16.19 -17.16
C THR A 74 18.18 16.92 -18.32
N ALA A 75 16.87 17.16 -18.29
CA ALA A 75 16.13 17.85 -19.35
C ALA A 75 16.52 19.33 -19.50
N LEU A 76 16.88 19.98 -18.39
CA LEU A 76 17.31 21.38 -18.37
C LEU A 76 18.85 21.57 -18.53
N GLY A 77 19.61 20.48 -18.67
CA GLY A 77 21.09 20.54 -18.72
C GLY A 77 21.70 21.09 -17.43
N ASP A 78 20.99 20.94 -16.28
CA ASP A 78 21.39 21.51 -14.99
C ASP A 78 22.29 20.56 -14.18
N ASP A 79 23.36 20.07 -14.81
CA ASP A 79 24.35 19.18 -14.18
C ASP A 79 25.04 19.84 -12.97
N ARG A 80 25.21 21.15 -13.03
CA ARG A 80 25.83 21.95 -11.96
C ARG A 80 24.83 22.34 -10.86
N ARG A 81 23.57 21.93 -10.95
CA ARG A 81 22.50 22.21 -9.98
C ARG A 81 22.30 23.73 -9.73
N GLN A 82 22.41 24.54 -10.76
CA GLN A 82 22.30 25.99 -10.66
C GLN A 82 20.87 26.48 -10.87
N LEU A 83 20.05 25.77 -11.67
CA LEU A 83 18.65 26.09 -11.92
C LEU A 83 17.74 25.51 -10.83
N ILE A 84 17.87 24.22 -10.51
CA ILE A 84 17.09 23.59 -9.44
C ILE A 84 17.99 23.35 -8.23
N LYS A 85 17.97 24.31 -7.28
CA LYS A 85 18.80 24.31 -6.09
C LYS A 85 18.11 23.60 -4.93
N LEU A 86 18.86 22.78 -4.19
CA LEU A 86 18.45 22.26 -2.89
C LEU A 86 18.65 23.36 -1.84
N VAL A 87 17.60 23.69 -1.10
CA VAL A 87 17.65 24.58 0.07
C VAL A 87 17.59 23.72 1.32
N PRO A 88 18.70 23.54 2.06
CA PRO A 88 18.75 22.65 3.22
C PRO A 88 17.63 22.97 4.23
N GLY A 89 16.91 21.95 4.65
CA GLY A 89 15.78 22.09 5.59
C GLY A 89 14.48 22.65 5.00
N HIS A 90 14.48 23.21 3.78
CA HIS A 90 13.32 23.90 3.18
C HIS A 90 12.85 23.27 1.86
N GLY A 91 13.62 22.37 1.22
CA GLY A 91 13.21 21.69 -0.01
C GLY A 91 13.97 22.15 -1.27
N TYR A 92 13.28 22.49 -2.35
CA TYR A 92 13.89 22.86 -3.63
C TYR A 92 13.37 24.21 -4.14
N ARG A 93 14.21 24.92 -4.92
CA ARG A 93 13.88 26.22 -5.52
C ARG A 93 14.35 26.27 -6.96
N LEU A 94 13.52 26.82 -7.86
CA LEU A 94 13.94 27.21 -9.20
C LEU A 94 14.58 28.60 -9.11
N ASP A 95 15.86 28.70 -9.43
CA ASP A 95 16.66 29.92 -9.37
C ASP A 95 16.84 30.49 -10.80
N ALA A 96 15.73 30.90 -11.39
CA ALA A 96 15.65 31.49 -12.70
C ALA A 96 14.55 32.55 -12.72
N GLU A 97 14.77 33.62 -13.50
CA GLU A 97 13.74 34.62 -13.77
C GLU A 97 12.74 34.06 -14.76
N VAL A 98 11.45 34.07 -14.40
CA VAL A 98 10.37 33.51 -15.24
C VAL A 98 9.54 34.67 -15.78
N MET A 99 9.51 34.78 -17.10
CA MET A 99 8.69 35.75 -17.83
C MET A 99 7.40 35.12 -18.32
N ASN A 100 6.28 35.82 -18.09
CA ASN A 100 4.96 35.36 -18.55
C ASN A 100 4.57 36.18 -19.78
N GLU A 101 4.63 35.57 -20.97
CA GLU A 101 4.12 36.20 -22.19
C GLU A 101 2.65 35.81 -22.38
N PRO A 102 1.70 36.79 -22.48
CA PRO A 102 0.34 36.47 -22.93
C PRO A 102 0.42 35.95 -24.37
N ALA A 103 -0.38 34.92 -24.67
CA ALA A 103 -0.46 34.34 -26.00
C ALA A 103 -0.90 35.42 -27.00
N GLY A 104 0.05 35.98 -27.72
CA GLY A 104 -0.13 37.04 -28.69
C GLY A 104 -0.12 36.49 -30.10
N GLY A 105 -1.09 36.89 -30.86
CA GLY A 105 -1.42 36.55 -32.20
C GLY A 105 -0.39 36.96 -33.26
N ALA A 106 -0.67 36.41 -34.41
CA ALA A 106 0.07 36.51 -35.66
C ALA A 106 0.40 37.93 -36.09
N ALA A 107 1.58 38.06 -36.74
CA ALA A 107 2.09 39.25 -37.36
C ALA A 107 1.19 39.71 -38.56
N ALA A 108 0.96 41.01 -38.65
CA ALA A 108 0.60 41.71 -39.89
C ALA A 108 1.51 42.96 -40.07
N PRO A 109 1.79 43.37 -41.32
CA PRO A 109 2.87 44.31 -41.64
C PRO A 109 2.47 45.80 -41.53
N PRO A 110 3.40 46.76 -41.66
CA PRO A 110 3.20 48.16 -41.28
C PRO A 110 2.57 49.01 -42.36
N ALA A 111 1.76 49.98 -42.00
CA ALA A 111 1.45 51.14 -42.80
C ALA A 111 0.98 52.33 -41.93
N ASP A 112 1.66 53.30 -42.06
CA ASP A 112 1.62 54.78 -42.12
C ASP A 112 0.35 55.53 -41.68
N SER A 113 0.65 56.55 -40.83
CA SER A 113 0.10 57.92 -40.70
C SER A 113 -1.39 58.24 -40.74
N ALA A 114 -1.73 59.01 -39.75
CA ALA A 114 -2.54 60.24 -39.74
C ALA A 114 -3.81 60.24 -38.83
N GLU A 115 -3.85 61.31 -38.12
CA GLU A 115 -4.78 61.80 -37.09
C GLU A 115 -6.20 62.17 -37.58
N PRO A 116 -7.02 62.85 -36.77
CA PRO A 116 -8.26 62.32 -36.17
C PRO A 116 -9.49 63.02 -36.72
N VAL A 117 -10.67 62.54 -36.53
CA VAL A 117 -11.90 63.35 -36.42
C VAL A 117 -13.06 62.63 -35.74
N ALA A 118 -13.76 63.42 -35.01
CA ALA A 118 -14.91 63.34 -34.15
C ALA A 118 -16.17 62.57 -34.60
N ASN A 119 -16.90 62.14 -33.55
CA ASN A 119 -18.35 62.10 -33.40
C ASN A 119 -19.25 61.81 -34.61
N VAL A 120 -20.11 60.81 -34.48
CA VAL A 120 -21.58 61.00 -34.55
C VAL A 120 -22.29 59.73 -34.00
N ALA A 121 -23.26 59.98 -33.09
CA ALA A 121 -24.23 59.02 -32.63
C ALA A 121 -25.21 58.67 -33.77
N THR A 122 -25.62 57.42 -33.85
CA THR A 122 -26.88 57.09 -34.46
C THR A 122 -27.49 55.86 -33.80
N GLU A 123 -28.64 56.05 -33.21
CA GLU A 123 -29.55 55.06 -32.68
C GLU A 123 -29.96 54.08 -33.79
N ALA A 124 -29.98 52.82 -33.46
CA ALA A 124 -30.73 51.82 -34.19
C ALA A 124 -31.59 51.02 -33.21
N GLU A 125 -32.82 51.36 -33.26
CA GLU A 125 -33.99 50.74 -32.65
C GLU A 125 -34.08 49.26 -33.04
N LEU A 126 -34.07 48.35 -32.06
CA LEU A 126 -34.40 46.95 -32.26
C LEU A 126 -35.58 46.56 -31.38
N ALA A 127 -36.61 46.15 -32.07
CA ALA A 127 -37.96 45.78 -31.68
C ALA A 127 -38.04 44.91 -30.41
N LYS A 128 -38.91 45.34 -29.49
CA LYS A 128 -39.38 44.54 -28.34
C LYS A 128 -40.41 43.51 -28.79
N PRO A 129 -40.33 42.26 -28.50
CA PRO A 129 -41.45 41.33 -28.60
C PRO A 129 -42.44 41.59 -27.46
N ARG A 130 -43.68 41.81 -27.84
CA ARG A 130 -44.84 41.97 -26.95
C ARG A 130 -45.14 40.65 -26.25
N TRP A 131 -44.75 40.53 -25.00
CA TRP A 131 -45.33 39.57 -24.07
C TRP A 131 -45.79 40.30 -22.81
N SER A 132 -46.90 40.98 -22.93
CA SER A 132 -47.67 41.47 -21.80
C SER A 132 -49.01 40.73 -21.80
N ARG A 133 -49.15 39.84 -20.85
CA ARG A 133 -50.36 39.39 -20.15
C ARG A 133 -50.15 37.97 -19.63
N PHE A 134 -49.72 37.87 -18.42
CA PHE A 134 -50.04 36.85 -17.43
C PHE A 134 -49.00 36.89 -16.27
N VAL A 135 -49.08 37.85 -15.40
CA VAL A 135 -48.60 37.68 -14.02
C VAL A 135 -49.45 38.58 -13.10
N GLN A 136 -50.54 38.04 -12.66
CA GLN A 136 -51.12 38.39 -11.37
C GLN A 136 -51.35 37.10 -10.63
N ARG A 137 -50.27 36.56 -10.03
CA ARG A 137 -50.35 35.55 -8.95
C ARG A 137 -49.29 35.93 -7.91
N GLY A 138 -49.72 36.00 -6.65
CA GLY A 138 -49.03 36.61 -5.54
C GLY A 138 -47.71 35.94 -5.11
N PRO A 139 -47.03 36.50 -4.08
CA PRO A 139 -45.66 36.16 -3.69
C PRO A 139 -45.45 34.68 -3.28
N ALA A 140 -46.52 33.92 -3.00
CA ALA A 140 -46.43 32.50 -2.67
C ALA A 140 -46.05 31.61 -3.87
N ALA A 141 -46.35 32.02 -5.12
CA ALA A 141 -46.04 31.25 -6.33
C ALA A 141 -44.54 31.37 -6.71
N LEU A 142 -43.93 32.54 -6.45
CA LEU A 142 -42.49 32.75 -6.68
C LEU A 142 -41.64 32.01 -5.67
N ALA A 143 -42.09 31.88 -4.42
CA ALA A 143 -41.38 31.10 -3.39
C ALA A 143 -41.45 29.58 -3.73
N ALA A 144 -42.59 29.09 -4.23
CA ALA A 144 -42.71 27.69 -4.63
C ALA A 144 -41.82 27.33 -5.84
N VAL A 145 -41.72 28.24 -6.83
CA VAL A 145 -40.85 28.05 -8.01
C VAL A 145 -39.37 28.13 -7.61
N ALA A 146 -39.00 29.00 -6.66
CA ALA A 146 -37.62 29.08 -6.16
C ALA A 146 -37.23 27.83 -5.32
N VAL A 147 -38.12 27.28 -4.51
CA VAL A 147 -37.91 26.06 -3.76
C VAL A 147 -37.84 24.83 -4.66
N LEU A 148 -38.71 24.74 -5.67
CA LEU A 148 -38.66 23.67 -6.67
C LEU A 148 -37.44 23.77 -7.59
N GLY A 149 -37.02 24.99 -7.95
CA GLY A 149 -35.79 25.24 -8.71
C GLY A 149 -34.53 24.89 -7.90
N ALA A 150 -34.51 25.20 -6.61
CA ALA A 150 -33.42 24.81 -5.71
C ALA A 150 -33.39 23.29 -5.44
N ALA A 151 -34.57 22.66 -5.26
CA ALA A 151 -34.67 21.21 -5.10
C ALA A 151 -34.29 20.45 -6.39
N PHE A 152 -34.68 20.99 -7.57
CA PHE A 152 -34.33 20.41 -8.87
C PHE A 152 -32.85 20.64 -9.20
N GLY A 153 -32.28 21.80 -8.87
CA GLY A 153 -30.85 22.10 -8.96
C GLY A 153 -30.03 21.20 -8.04
N PHE A 154 -30.51 20.95 -6.82
CA PHE A 154 -29.88 20.03 -5.88
C PHE A 154 -29.98 18.57 -6.36
N ALA A 155 -31.08 18.14 -6.93
CA ALA A 155 -31.28 16.80 -7.48
C ALA A 155 -30.43 16.53 -8.73
N ILE A 156 -30.11 17.55 -9.52
CA ILE A 156 -29.20 17.43 -10.69
C ILE A 156 -27.75 17.56 -10.27
N ALA A 157 -27.44 18.37 -9.26
CA ALA A 157 -26.08 18.53 -8.74
C ALA A 157 -25.68 17.41 -7.79
N ALA A 158 -26.61 16.79 -7.08
CA ALA A 158 -26.34 15.70 -6.14
C ALA A 158 -25.58 14.51 -6.74
N PRO A 159 -25.83 14.04 -7.97
CA PRO A 159 -25.02 13.01 -8.59
C PRO A 159 -23.66 13.51 -9.13
N MET A 160 -23.47 14.83 -9.33
CA MET A 160 -22.17 15.41 -9.68
C MET A 160 -21.27 15.63 -8.47
N PHE A 161 -21.86 15.83 -7.30
CA PHE A 161 -21.18 15.76 -6.02
C PHE A 161 -21.35 14.32 -5.52
N GLY A 162 -20.50 13.40 -6.02
CA GLY A 162 -20.45 12.03 -5.52
C GLY A 162 -20.30 12.01 -3.98
N PRO A 163 -20.57 10.86 -3.32
CA PRO A 163 -20.54 10.75 -1.85
C PRO A 163 -19.20 11.12 -1.18
N GLY A 164 -18.22 11.61 -1.94
CA GLY A 164 -16.92 12.08 -1.45
C GLY A 164 -16.90 13.49 -0.82
N LEU A 165 -17.99 14.25 -0.81
CA LEU A 165 -18.03 15.55 -0.11
C LEU A 165 -18.37 15.46 1.38
N PHE A 166 -18.89 14.32 1.83
CA PHE A 166 -18.89 14.00 3.25
C PHE A 166 -17.64 13.16 3.53
N ILE A 167 -16.48 13.81 3.67
CA ILE A 167 -15.30 13.19 4.29
C ILE A 167 -15.76 12.86 5.71
N SER A 168 -16.21 11.63 5.92
CA SER A 168 -16.48 11.15 7.26
C SER A 168 -15.17 11.25 8.00
N ARG A 169 -15.16 12.09 9.05
CA ARG A 169 -13.99 12.30 9.89
C ARG A 169 -13.43 10.94 10.30
N PRO A 170 -12.10 10.70 10.14
CA PRO A 170 -11.53 9.43 10.57
C PRO A 170 -11.94 9.10 12.00
N PRO A 171 -12.37 7.87 12.30
CA PRO A 171 -12.82 7.48 13.62
C PRO A 171 -11.72 7.72 14.66
N ALA A 172 -12.11 8.24 15.80
CA ALA A 172 -11.22 8.47 16.92
C ALA A 172 -11.26 7.30 17.89
N ILE A 173 -10.09 6.81 18.28
CA ILE A 173 -9.93 5.66 19.18
C ILE A 173 -9.18 6.13 20.42
N ALA A 174 -9.80 5.97 21.59
CA ALA A 174 -9.12 6.12 22.87
C ALA A 174 -8.46 4.80 23.24
N VAL A 175 -7.13 4.82 23.34
CA VAL A 175 -6.35 3.68 23.83
C VAL A 175 -6.17 3.83 25.32
N MET A 176 -6.89 3.01 26.10
CA MET A 176 -6.75 3.00 27.54
C MET A 176 -5.45 2.28 27.94
N PRO A 177 -4.79 2.69 29.03
CA PRO A 177 -3.67 1.93 29.58
C PRO A 177 -4.05 0.47 29.77
N ILE A 178 -3.19 -0.44 29.33
CA ILE A 178 -3.38 -1.89 29.53
C ILE A 178 -3.21 -2.15 31.03
N THR A 179 -4.21 -2.80 31.63
CA THR A 179 -4.18 -3.18 33.05
C THR A 179 -3.42 -4.50 33.21
N GLY A 180 -2.43 -4.53 34.10
CA GLY A 180 -1.77 -5.76 34.53
C GLY A 180 -2.56 -6.42 35.66
N SER A 181 -2.74 -7.74 35.61
CA SER A 181 -3.45 -8.48 36.67
C SER A 181 -2.63 -8.60 37.96
N GLU A 182 -1.29 -8.55 37.86
CA GLU A 182 -0.36 -8.69 38.96
C GLU A 182 0.71 -7.57 38.90
N ALA A 183 1.38 -7.30 40.03
CA ALA A 183 2.34 -6.20 40.13
C ALA A 183 3.53 -6.34 39.16
N ASP A 184 3.96 -7.54 38.85
CA ASP A 184 5.05 -7.85 37.91
C ASP A 184 4.65 -7.67 36.45
N THR A 185 3.34 -7.68 36.12
CA THR A 185 2.82 -7.48 34.76
C THR A 185 2.73 -6.00 34.38
N VAL A 186 2.68 -5.09 35.37
CA VAL A 186 2.45 -3.64 35.16
C VAL A 186 3.51 -3.01 34.25
N PRO A 187 4.84 -3.24 34.39
CA PRO A 187 5.84 -2.64 33.51
C PRO A 187 5.69 -3.09 32.05
N THR A 188 5.37 -4.38 31.84
CA THR A 188 5.11 -4.93 30.50
C THR A 188 3.86 -4.35 29.89
N ALA A 189 2.77 -4.23 30.66
CA ALA A 189 1.52 -3.62 30.22
C ALA A 189 1.74 -2.15 29.77
N ALA A 190 2.48 -1.37 30.54
CA ALA A 190 2.81 0.01 30.19
C ALA A 190 3.63 0.09 28.88
N ALA A 191 4.66 -0.77 28.72
CA ALA A 191 5.48 -0.79 27.53
C ALA A 191 4.68 -1.22 26.27
N VAL A 192 3.76 -2.18 26.40
CA VAL A 192 2.86 -2.61 25.31
C VAL A 192 1.87 -1.50 24.95
N THR A 193 1.32 -0.78 25.95
CA THR A 193 0.42 0.36 25.72
C THR A 193 1.07 1.42 24.84
N ILE A 194 2.28 1.84 25.17
CA ILE A 194 3.03 2.85 24.41
C ILE A 194 3.27 2.37 22.97
N ARG A 195 3.79 1.14 22.80
CA ARG A 195 4.08 0.57 21.46
C ARG A 195 2.82 0.45 20.60
N LEU A 196 1.70 0.07 21.22
CA LEU A 196 0.41 -0.04 20.53
C LEU A 196 -0.11 1.34 20.10
N ALA A 197 -0.09 2.33 20.99
CA ALA A 197 -0.52 3.69 20.69
C ALA A 197 0.33 4.33 19.58
N ASP A 198 1.67 4.19 19.67
CA ASP A 198 2.61 4.69 18.65
C ASP A 198 2.38 4.04 17.28
N GLY A 199 2.04 2.76 17.25
CA GLY A 199 1.76 2.06 16.01
C GLY A 199 0.40 2.45 15.43
N LEU A 200 -0.64 2.53 16.25
CA LEU A 200 -1.98 2.98 15.81
C LEU A 200 -1.95 4.42 15.28
N ALA A 201 -1.14 5.30 15.86
CA ALA A 201 -0.97 6.68 15.40
C ALA A 201 -0.39 6.79 13.97
N LYS A 202 0.21 5.71 13.43
CA LYS A 202 0.73 5.64 12.05
C LYS A 202 -0.33 5.24 11.02
N ILE A 203 -1.50 4.79 11.46
CA ILE A 203 -2.58 4.38 10.56
C ILE A 203 -3.29 5.61 10.00
N GLU A 204 -3.33 5.73 8.66
CA GLU A 204 -3.80 6.96 7.99
C GLU A 204 -5.28 7.30 8.21
N ASN A 205 -6.14 6.31 8.34
CA ASN A 205 -7.59 6.48 8.37
C ASN A 205 -8.21 6.38 9.77
N ILE A 206 -7.40 6.55 10.83
CA ILE A 206 -7.86 6.64 12.22
C ILE A 206 -7.18 7.77 12.96
N ARG A 207 -7.75 8.20 14.07
CA ARG A 207 -7.15 9.14 15.01
C ARG A 207 -7.02 8.49 16.37
N VAL A 208 -5.83 8.53 16.94
CA VAL A 208 -5.59 8.05 18.31
C VAL A 208 -5.74 9.20 19.28
N VAL A 209 -6.52 8.97 20.33
CA VAL A 209 -6.69 9.90 21.43
C VAL A 209 -6.13 9.24 22.68
N THR A 210 -5.17 9.88 23.31
CA THR A 210 -4.65 9.45 24.62
C THR A 210 -5.51 10.09 25.72
N PRO A 211 -5.88 9.33 26.77
CA PRO A 211 -6.47 9.92 27.96
C PRO A 211 -5.50 10.95 28.55
N GLU A 212 -6.00 12.13 28.97
CA GLU A 212 -5.16 13.12 29.64
C GLU A 212 -4.53 12.49 30.89
N ALA A 213 -3.21 12.41 30.91
CA ALA A 213 -2.43 12.05 32.10
C ALA A 213 -2.43 13.27 33.03
N GLY A 214 -3.35 13.33 33.99
CA GLY A 214 -3.36 14.50 34.87
C GLY A 214 -4.43 14.60 35.95
N SER A 215 -5.01 13.48 36.42
CA SER A 215 -5.71 13.53 37.72
C SER A 215 -5.57 12.22 38.46
N ASP A 216 -4.83 12.23 39.55
CA ASP A 216 -4.70 11.15 40.54
C ASP A 216 -5.99 10.86 41.31
N SER A 217 -7.15 11.24 40.79
CA SER A 217 -8.43 10.96 41.44
C SER A 217 -9.09 9.71 40.84
N PRO A 218 -9.70 8.82 41.66
CA PRO A 218 -10.46 7.65 41.20
C PRO A 218 -11.63 8.01 40.26
N GLN A 219 -12.00 9.29 40.19
CA GLN A 219 -13.02 9.81 39.28
C GLN A 219 -12.47 10.08 37.86
N ALA A 220 -11.15 10.25 37.69
CA ALA A 220 -10.53 10.45 36.38
C ALA A 220 -10.49 9.16 35.54
N ALA A 221 -10.47 8.00 36.16
CA ALA A 221 -10.62 6.71 35.47
C ALA A 221 -12.02 6.55 34.83
N SER A 222 -13.01 7.36 35.24
CA SER A 222 -14.35 7.44 34.65
C SER A 222 -14.53 8.58 33.66
N ALA A 223 -13.54 9.49 33.50
CA ALA A 223 -13.55 10.54 32.50
C ALA A 223 -13.34 9.93 31.12
N ARG A 224 -14.44 9.57 30.46
CA ARG A 224 -14.45 9.13 29.06
C ARG A 224 -13.89 10.25 28.22
N PRO A 225 -12.97 9.97 27.29
CA PRO A 225 -12.62 10.97 26.30
C PRO A 225 -13.88 11.24 25.48
N ALA A 226 -14.53 12.35 25.77
CA ALA A 226 -15.80 12.78 25.16
C ALA A 226 -15.69 12.98 23.63
N GLN A 227 -14.52 12.71 23.03
CA GLN A 227 -14.20 12.91 21.63
C GLN A 227 -13.81 11.63 20.88
N ALA A 228 -13.84 10.45 21.53
CA ALA A 228 -13.50 9.19 20.87
C ALA A 228 -14.76 8.44 20.43
N ASP A 229 -14.74 7.90 19.20
CA ASP A 229 -15.82 7.06 18.66
C ASP A 229 -15.78 5.65 19.27
N PHE A 230 -14.55 5.19 19.59
CA PHE A 230 -14.29 3.89 20.18
C PHE A 230 -13.32 3.99 21.35
N VAL A 231 -13.49 3.10 22.32
CA VAL A 231 -12.56 2.92 23.45
C VAL A 231 -12.00 1.51 23.39
N LEU A 232 -10.67 1.41 23.34
CA LEU A 232 -9.94 0.15 23.47
C LEU A 232 -9.53 -0.03 24.92
N SER A 233 -10.02 -1.07 25.56
CA SER A 233 -9.61 -1.53 26.90
C SER A 233 -8.96 -2.90 26.80
N SER A 234 -7.88 -3.12 27.54
CA SER A 234 -7.12 -4.37 27.46
C SER A 234 -6.56 -4.76 28.82
N GLU A 235 -6.45 -6.07 29.05
CA GLU A 235 -5.92 -6.67 30.27
C GLU A 235 -4.79 -7.64 29.89
N LEU A 236 -3.65 -7.56 30.61
CA LEU A 236 -2.49 -8.43 30.42
C LEU A 236 -2.32 -9.34 31.63
N GLN A 237 -2.17 -10.62 31.37
CA GLN A 237 -1.92 -11.67 32.38
C GLN A 237 -0.64 -12.43 32.01
N ASN A 238 0.11 -12.85 33.02
CA ASN A 238 1.22 -13.79 32.87
C ASN A 238 0.78 -15.16 33.42
N THR A 239 0.71 -16.17 32.55
CA THR A 239 0.34 -17.54 32.93
C THR A 239 1.55 -18.43 33.21
N GLY A 240 2.76 -17.85 33.27
CA GLY A 240 4.04 -18.54 33.34
C GLY A 240 4.62 -18.87 31.96
N PRO A 241 4.05 -19.80 31.19
CA PRO A 241 4.57 -20.12 29.85
C PRO A 241 4.19 -19.09 28.76
N THR A 242 3.16 -18.27 29.00
CA THR A 242 2.68 -17.29 28.02
C THR A 242 2.23 -15.98 28.67
N TRP A 243 2.41 -14.89 27.93
CA TRP A 243 1.67 -13.66 28.11
C TRP A 243 0.32 -13.79 27.41
N GLU A 244 -0.77 -13.47 28.10
CA GLU A 244 -2.10 -13.38 27.53
C GLU A 244 -2.63 -11.94 27.62
N LEU A 245 -2.88 -11.34 26.45
CA LEU A 245 -3.45 -10.01 26.31
C LEU A 245 -4.87 -10.13 25.77
N ARG A 246 -5.86 -9.70 26.54
CA ARG A 246 -7.27 -9.66 26.13
C ARG A 246 -7.69 -8.23 25.87
N ALA A 247 -8.26 -7.97 24.71
CA ALA A 247 -8.70 -6.63 24.32
C ALA A 247 -10.18 -6.61 23.96
N ARG A 248 -10.81 -5.46 24.20
CA ARG A 248 -12.20 -5.16 23.85
C ARG A 248 -12.29 -3.77 23.22
N LEU A 249 -12.96 -3.67 22.09
CA LEU A 249 -13.29 -2.40 21.45
C LEU A 249 -14.75 -2.08 21.71
N THR A 250 -15.03 -0.99 22.38
CA THR A 250 -16.37 -0.56 22.73
C THR A 250 -16.72 0.72 21.97
N ARG A 251 -17.90 0.75 21.34
CA ARG A 251 -18.43 1.98 20.72
C ARG A 251 -18.89 2.95 21.82
N THR A 252 -18.37 4.17 21.83
CA THR A 252 -18.63 5.14 22.89
C THR A 252 -20.12 5.53 22.98
N ALA A 253 -20.77 5.74 21.82
CA ALA A 253 -22.15 6.20 21.74
C ALA A 253 -23.16 5.17 22.28
N THR A 254 -23.02 3.89 21.93
CA THR A 254 -23.97 2.80 22.27
C THR A 254 -23.52 1.97 23.45
N LYS A 255 -22.26 2.10 23.89
CA LYS A 255 -21.62 1.23 24.90
C LYS A 255 -21.56 -0.25 24.50
N GLU A 256 -21.74 -0.54 23.23
CA GLU A 256 -21.70 -1.88 22.67
C GLU A 256 -20.25 -2.32 22.48
N VAL A 257 -19.93 -3.56 22.87
CA VAL A 257 -18.66 -4.20 22.53
C VAL A 257 -18.74 -4.67 21.09
N VAL A 258 -18.06 -3.95 20.19
CA VAL A 258 -18.09 -4.24 18.75
C VAL A 258 -17.02 -5.24 18.32
N TRP A 259 -16.07 -5.52 19.21
CA TRP A 259 -15.02 -6.50 18.95
C TRP A 259 -14.28 -6.87 20.23
N SER A 260 -13.79 -8.11 20.28
CA SER A 260 -12.84 -8.58 21.31
C SER A 260 -11.90 -9.61 20.69
N ALA A 261 -10.65 -9.61 21.16
CA ALA A 261 -9.66 -10.61 20.74
C ALA A 261 -8.66 -10.94 21.86
N PRO A 262 -8.20 -12.19 21.95
CA PRO A 262 -7.05 -12.59 22.73
C PRO A 262 -5.78 -12.56 21.85
N VAL A 263 -4.65 -12.25 22.47
CA VAL A 263 -3.30 -12.39 21.90
C VAL A 263 -2.43 -13.12 22.90
N SER A 264 -1.76 -14.18 22.46
CA SER A 264 -0.85 -14.95 23.29
C SER A 264 0.58 -14.93 22.74
N VAL A 265 1.57 -14.72 23.62
CA VAL A 265 3.00 -14.73 23.27
C VAL A 265 3.74 -15.58 24.29
N ALA A 266 4.52 -16.57 23.81
CA ALA A 266 5.33 -17.42 24.66
C ALA A 266 6.45 -16.64 25.36
N THR A 267 6.72 -16.97 26.66
CA THR A 267 7.72 -16.30 27.49
C THR A 267 9.12 -16.89 27.34
N GLY A 268 9.25 -18.16 26.93
CA GLY A 268 10.49 -18.94 27.03
C GLY A 268 11.49 -18.80 25.90
N GLU A 269 11.11 -18.24 24.74
CA GLU A 269 11.95 -18.30 23.54
C GLU A 269 12.63 -16.98 23.14
N THR A 270 12.26 -15.86 23.77
CA THR A 270 12.69 -14.53 23.32
C THR A 270 12.89 -13.58 24.51
N ASP A 271 13.65 -12.50 24.27
CA ASP A 271 13.79 -11.42 25.26
C ASP A 271 12.46 -10.68 25.49
N LEU A 272 12.34 -10.02 26.64
CA LEU A 272 11.14 -9.32 27.05
C LEU A 272 10.73 -8.20 26.06
N ALA A 273 11.71 -7.52 25.47
CA ALA A 273 11.44 -6.42 24.52
C ALA A 273 10.79 -6.96 23.22
N LEU A 274 11.20 -8.14 22.77
CA LEU A 274 10.60 -8.83 21.62
C LEU A 274 9.20 -9.36 21.96
N GLN A 275 9.00 -9.92 23.16
CA GLN A 275 7.67 -10.33 23.65
C GLN A 275 6.69 -9.16 23.67
N GLN A 276 7.12 -8.01 24.23
CA GLN A 276 6.32 -6.77 24.22
C GLN A 276 6.00 -6.29 22.81
N SER A 277 6.97 -6.38 21.86
CA SER A 277 6.76 -6.01 20.47
C SER A 277 5.73 -6.90 19.79
N ARG A 278 5.75 -8.22 20.06
CA ARG A 278 4.79 -9.19 19.51
C ARG A 278 3.39 -9.02 20.09
N LEU A 279 3.28 -8.74 21.39
CA LEU A 279 1.99 -8.43 22.02
C LEU A 279 1.36 -7.19 21.38
N ALA A 280 2.12 -6.10 21.26
CA ALA A 280 1.63 -4.87 20.65
C ALA A 280 1.28 -5.07 19.16
N ALA A 281 2.13 -5.78 18.42
CA ALA A 281 1.93 -6.06 17.00
C ALA A 281 0.72 -6.99 16.77
N GLY A 282 0.58 -8.05 17.54
CA GLY A 282 -0.53 -9.00 17.44
C GLY A 282 -1.87 -8.32 17.69
N LEU A 283 -1.96 -7.52 18.77
CA LEU A 283 -3.17 -6.75 19.06
C LEU A 283 -3.42 -5.66 18.02
N GLY A 284 -2.38 -4.92 17.63
CA GLY A 284 -2.47 -3.85 16.66
C GLY A 284 -2.93 -4.33 15.28
N HIS A 285 -2.36 -5.44 14.80
CA HIS A 285 -2.76 -6.08 13.54
C HIS A 285 -4.24 -6.49 13.53
N LEU A 286 -4.69 -7.23 14.55
CA LEU A 286 -6.09 -7.65 14.66
C LEU A 286 -7.05 -6.45 14.74
N LEU A 287 -6.65 -5.41 15.48
CA LEU A 287 -7.43 -4.18 15.60
C LEU A 287 -7.46 -3.41 14.28
N ALA A 288 -6.34 -3.28 13.56
CA ALA A 288 -6.27 -2.61 12.26
C ALA A 288 -7.21 -3.26 11.24
N LEU A 289 -7.23 -4.60 11.17
CA LEU A 289 -8.16 -5.34 10.32
C LEU A 289 -9.61 -5.02 10.69
N ARG A 290 -9.95 -5.06 11.99
CA ARG A 290 -11.32 -4.80 12.45
C ARG A 290 -11.76 -3.35 12.19
N LEU A 291 -10.89 -2.38 12.43
CA LEU A 291 -11.18 -0.98 12.15
C LEU A 291 -11.37 -0.73 10.66
N ASN A 292 -10.56 -1.37 9.82
CA ASN A 292 -10.71 -1.32 8.37
C ASN A 292 -12.08 -1.86 7.92
N GLU A 293 -12.55 -2.96 8.50
CA GLU A 293 -13.90 -3.49 8.27
C GLU A 293 -14.99 -2.50 8.73
N LEU A 294 -14.86 -1.92 9.94
CA LEU A 294 -15.85 -0.99 10.49
C LEU A 294 -15.97 0.30 9.66
N VAL A 295 -14.86 0.81 9.14
CA VAL A 295 -14.86 1.97 8.24
C VAL A 295 -15.56 1.65 6.92
N GLN A 296 -15.48 0.39 6.46
CA GLN A 296 -16.12 -0.05 5.23
C GLN A 296 -17.55 -0.61 5.44
N ALA A 297 -18.06 -0.68 6.67
CA ALA A 297 -19.36 -1.27 7.01
C ALA A 297 -20.60 -0.54 6.42
N GLY A 298 -20.41 0.58 5.71
CA GLY A 298 -21.44 1.20 4.87
C GLY A 298 -21.66 0.51 3.51
N VAL A 299 -20.81 -0.45 3.12
CA VAL A 299 -20.96 -1.27 1.92
C VAL A 299 -21.65 -2.57 2.32
N PRO A 300 -22.81 -2.93 1.74
CA PRO A 300 -23.51 -4.17 2.08
C PRO A 300 -22.57 -5.36 1.86
N THR A 301 -22.26 -6.09 2.94
CA THR A 301 -21.58 -7.38 2.84
C THR A 301 -22.66 -8.46 2.69
N ASP A 302 -22.63 -9.15 1.55
CA ASP A 302 -23.48 -10.31 1.35
C ASP A 302 -23.00 -11.48 2.22
N GLY A 303 -23.78 -11.84 3.23
CA GLY A 303 -23.44 -12.94 4.14
C GLY A 303 -23.28 -14.29 3.44
N ALA A 304 -23.99 -14.52 2.33
CA ALA A 304 -23.85 -15.72 1.51
C ALA A 304 -22.47 -15.74 0.81
N ALA A 305 -22.02 -14.62 0.30
CA ALA A 305 -20.70 -14.48 -0.33
C ALA A 305 -19.57 -14.78 0.67
N LYS A 306 -19.69 -14.32 1.92
CA LYS A 306 -18.70 -14.61 2.97
C LYS A 306 -18.58 -16.11 3.24
N GLY A 307 -19.69 -16.83 3.35
CA GLY A 307 -19.70 -18.28 3.53
C GLY A 307 -19.01 -19.02 2.38
N VAL A 308 -19.25 -18.61 1.13
CA VAL A 308 -18.59 -19.20 -0.05
C VAL A 308 -17.07 -18.96 -0.02
N VAL A 309 -16.62 -17.74 0.32
CA VAL A 309 -15.19 -17.41 0.41
C VAL A 309 -14.51 -18.23 1.52
N GLU A 310 -15.13 -18.36 2.68
CA GLU A 310 -14.63 -19.18 3.80
C GLU A 310 -14.52 -20.66 3.41
N GLN A 311 -15.54 -21.21 2.76
CA GLN A 311 -15.56 -22.61 2.29
C GLN A 311 -14.49 -22.83 1.22
N ALA A 312 -14.35 -21.94 0.24
CA ALA A 312 -13.30 -22.02 -0.76
C ALA A 312 -11.91 -21.95 -0.14
N THR A 313 -11.70 -21.06 0.82
CA THR A 313 -10.43 -20.92 1.56
C THR A 313 -10.09 -22.21 2.31
N ALA A 314 -11.06 -22.84 2.95
CA ALA A 314 -10.87 -24.13 3.64
C ALA A 314 -10.45 -25.25 2.68
N GLN A 315 -10.99 -25.29 1.44
CA GLN A 315 -10.57 -26.21 0.38
C GLN A 315 -9.12 -25.97 -0.06
N ILE A 316 -8.74 -24.69 -0.21
CA ILE A 316 -7.40 -24.29 -0.67
C ILE A 316 -6.31 -24.69 0.33
N ASN A 317 -6.59 -24.64 1.63
CA ASN A 317 -5.63 -24.97 2.67
C ASN A 317 -5.18 -26.44 2.66
N GLN A 318 -5.91 -27.33 1.99
CA GLN A 318 -5.59 -28.74 1.89
C GLN A 318 -4.74 -29.12 0.65
N THR A 319 -4.25 -28.17 -0.10
CA THR A 319 -3.21 -28.25 -1.16
C THR A 319 -3.29 -29.50 -2.08
N SER A 320 -4.47 -29.79 -2.65
CA SER A 320 -4.60 -30.77 -3.73
C SER A 320 -5.17 -30.12 -5.00
N LYS A 321 -4.81 -30.64 -6.17
CA LYS A 321 -5.28 -30.11 -7.45
C LYS A 321 -6.80 -30.25 -7.62
N GLU A 322 -7.37 -31.33 -7.08
CA GLU A 322 -8.82 -31.60 -7.13
C GLU A 322 -9.59 -30.59 -6.28
N ARG A 323 -9.11 -30.29 -5.08
CA ARG A 323 -9.73 -29.30 -4.19
C ARG A 323 -9.56 -27.88 -4.71
N PHE A 324 -8.44 -27.60 -5.34
CA PHE A 324 -8.22 -26.35 -6.05
C PHE A 324 -9.27 -26.15 -7.15
N ALA A 325 -9.51 -27.18 -8.01
CA ALA A 325 -10.51 -27.12 -9.07
C ALA A 325 -11.93 -26.93 -8.51
N ALA A 326 -12.27 -27.64 -7.43
CA ALA A 326 -13.56 -27.47 -6.75
C ALA A 326 -13.75 -26.06 -6.18
N ALA A 327 -12.73 -25.50 -5.53
CA ALA A 327 -12.75 -24.12 -5.01
C ALA A 327 -12.86 -23.09 -6.14
N GLN A 328 -12.19 -23.32 -7.26
CA GLN A 328 -12.28 -22.47 -8.44
C GLN A 328 -13.69 -22.43 -9.00
N THR A 329 -14.29 -23.60 -9.26
CA THR A 329 -15.66 -23.71 -9.77
C THR A 329 -16.67 -23.03 -8.82
N MET A 330 -16.49 -23.20 -7.50
CA MET A 330 -17.33 -22.58 -6.49
C MET A 330 -17.25 -21.04 -6.54
N LEU A 331 -16.05 -20.48 -6.59
CA LEU A 331 -15.84 -19.02 -6.63
C LEU A 331 -16.25 -18.43 -7.98
N GLU A 332 -16.03 -19.12 -9.10
CA GLU A 332 -16.46 -18.67 -10.43
C GLU A 332 -17.99 -18.62 -10.54
N LYS A 333 -18.68 -19.64 -10.01
CA LYS A 333 -20.14 -19.64 -9.93
C LYS A 333 -20.64 -18.47 -9.06
N ALA A 334 -20.10 -18.32 -7.86
CA ALA A 334 -20.49 -17.24 -6.96
C ALA A 334 -20.22 -15.85 -7.56
N LEU A 335 -19.12 -15.69 -8.32
CA LEU A 335 -18.82 -14.44 -9.02
C LEU A 335 -19.80 -14.21 -10.19
N GLY A 336 -20.28 -15.27 -10.86
CA GLY A 336 -21.34 -15.19 -11.87
C GLY A 336 -22.66 -14.67 -11.28
N ASP A 337 -23.01 -15.16 -10.08
CA ASP A 337 -24.22 -14.73 -9.36
C ASP A 337 -24.07 -13.30 -8.77
N HIS A 338 -22.84 -12.90 -8.37
CA HIS A 338 -22.52 -11.62 -7.72
C HIS A 338 -21.27 -10.97 -8.33
N PRO A 339 -21.32 -10.45 -9.58
CA PRO A 339 -20.14 -10.03 -10.35
C PRO A 339 -19.35 -8.86 -9.72
N ASP A 340 -20.02 -8.02 -8.93
CA ASP A 340 -19.42 -6.85 -8.28
C ASP A 340 -18.96 -7.12 -6.84
N ASN A 341 -19.10 -8.37 -6.35
CA ASN A 341 -18.68 -8.72 -5.00
C ASN A 341 -17.15 -8.75 -4.89
N VAL A 342 -16.59 -7.79 -4.15
CA VAL A 342 -15.15 -7.60 -3.99
C VAL A 342 -14.48 -8.79 -3.30
N ASP A 343 -15.13 -9.38 -2.30
CA ASP A 343 -14.54 -10.44 -1.49
C ASP A 343 -14.38 -11.72 -2.33
N ILE A 344 -15.38 -12.03 -3.18
CA ILE A 344 -15.29 -13.13 -4.15
C ILE A 344 -14.21 -12.86 -5.21
N GLN A 345 -14.13 -11.63 -5.75
CA GLN A 345 -13.10 -11.24 -6.71
C GLN A 345 -11.69 -11.44 -6.15
N VAL A 346 -11.46 -11.00 -4.91
CA VAL A 346 -10.17 -11.14 -4.22
C VAL A 346 -9.85 -12.61 -3.97
N ALA A 347 -10.81 -13.40 -3.49
CA ALA A 347 -10.61 -14.83 -3.23
C ALA A 347 -10.30 -15.62 -4.51
N LEU A 348 -11.02 -15.37 -5.60
CA LEU A 348 -10.78 -16.03 -6.88
C LEU A 348 -9.43 -15.63 -7.48
N ALA A 349 -9.06 -14.35 -7.42
CA ALA A 349 -7.76 -13.88 -7.86
C ALA A 349 -6.62 -14.54 -7.06
N ALA A 350 -6.74 -14.63 -5.74
CA ALA A 350 -5.76 -15.29 -4.88
C ALA A 350 -5.62 -16.78 -5.20
N LEU A 351 -6.74 -17.45 -5.50
CA LEU A 351 -6.77 -18.84 -5.92
C LEU A 351 -6.06 -19.03 -7.27
N GLN A 352 -6.37 -18.19 -8.26
CA GLN A 352 -5.73 -18.25 -9.59
C GLN A 352 -4.22 -18.05 -9.50
N LEU A 353 -3.75 -17.10 -8.69
CA LEU A 353 -2.33 -16.90 -8.42
C LEU A 353 -1.67 -18.15 -7.82
N ARG A 354 -2.37 -18.84 -6.90
CA ARG A 354 -1.86 -20.07 -6.32
C ARG A 354 -1.74 -21.17 -7.40
N GLY A 355 -2.72 -21.29 -8.29
CA GLY A 355 -2.68 -22.23 -9.41
C GLY A 355 -1.49 -22.00 -10.33
N ILE A 356 -1.17 -20.73 -10.62
CA ILE A 356 0.02 -20.33 -11.39
C ILE A 356 1.30 -20.71 -10.64
N GLN A 357 1.41 -20.39 -9.36
CA GLN A 357 2.59 -20.67 -8.53
C GLN A 357 2.85 -22.16 -8.34
N MET A 358 1.79 -22.97 -8.31
CA MET A 358 1.87 -24.43 -8.17
C MET A 358 2.00 -25.16 -9.52
N VAL A 359 2.00 -24.43 -10.64
CA VAL A 359 2.06 -24.98 -12.01
C VAL A 359 0.92 -25.97 -12.27
N TRP A 360 -0.28 -25.66 -11.78
CA TRP A 360 -1.48 -26.50 -11.99
C TRP A 360 -2.23 -26.16 -13.27
N TYR A 361 -1.96 -25.02 -13.87
CA TYR A 361 -2.50 -24.59 -15.17
C TYR A 361 -1.57 -24.98 -16.32
N SER A 362 -2.14 -25.15 -17.51
CA SER A 362 -1.37 -25.10 -18.75
C SER A 362 -0.79 -23.68 -18.95
N PRO A 363 0.25 -23.48 -19.78
CA PRO A 363 0.78 -22.14 -20.06
C PRO A 363 -0.27 -21.15 -20.57
N ALA A 364 -1.22 -21.61 -21.39
CA ALA A 364 -2.31 -20.77 -21.92
C ALA A 364 -3.32 -20.39 -20.82
N ASP A 365 -3.72 -21.37 -19.99
CA ASP A 365 -4.64 -21.15 -18.88
C ASP A 365 -3.99 -20.26 -17.79
N ALA A 366 -2.69 -20.42 -17.55
CA ALA A 366 -1.95 -19.56 -16.62
C ALA A 366 -1.95 -18.09 -17.07
N ALA A 367 -1.74 -17.83 -18.37
CA ALA A 367 -1.81 -16.47 -18.91
C ALA A 367 -3.23 -15.88 -18.83
N ALA A 368 -4.25 -16.69 -19.08
CA ALA A 368 -5.65 -16.29 -18.93
C ALA A 368 -5.99 -16.00 -17.46
N ALA A 369 -5.56 -16.85 -16.52
CA ALA A 369 -5.77 -16.68 -15.09
C ALA A 369 -5.06 -15.41 -14.57
N GLU A 370 -3.83 -15.15 -15.02
CA GLU A 370 -3.10 -13.90 -14.66
C GLU A 370 -3.86 -12.67 -15.13
N LYS A 371 -4.33 -12.65 -16.38
CA LYS A 371 -5.13 -11.54 -16.93
C LYS A 371 -6.44 -11.34 -16.15
N ASN A 372 -7.14 -12.43 -15.83
CA ASN A 372 -8.40 -12.38 -15.07
C ASN A 372 -8.17 -11.88 -13.64
N ALA A 373 -7.16 -12.42 -12.95
CA ALA A 373 -6.80 -12.00 -11.60
C ALA A 373 -6.46 -10.50 -11.57
N LYS A 374 -5.68 -10.01 -12.55
CA LYS A 374 -5.38 -8.59 -12.68
C LYS A 374 -6.65 -7.75 -12.80
N ALA A 375 -7.55 -8.10 -13.70
CA ALA A 375 -8.78 -7.35 -13.95
C ALA A 375 -9.70 -7.32 -12.72
N MET A 376 -9.81 -8.43 -11.98
CA MET A 376 -10.57 -8.52 -10.73
C MET A 376 -9.96 -7.66 -9.63
N LEU A 377 -8.66 -7.74 -9.41
CA LEU A 377 -7.98 -6.98 -8.36
C LEU A 377 -7.97 -5.48 -8.65
N GLU A 378 -7.80 -5.06 -9.90
CA GLU A 378 -7.91 -3.65 -10.27
C GLU A 378 -9.35 -3.11 -10.08
N ARG A 379 -10.38 -3.92 -10.33
CA ARG A 379 -11.77 -3.58 -10.04
C ARG A 379 -12.01 -3.47 -8.54
N ALA A 380 -11.56 -4.46 -7.79
CA ALA A 380 -11.63 -4.48 -6.34
C ALA A 380 -10.95 -3.24 -5.71
N LEU A 381 -9.76 -2.87 -6.22
CA LEU A 381 -9.01 -1.71 -5.75
C LEU A 381 -9.74 -0.37 -6.06
N ARG A 382 -10.42 -0.26 -7.22
CA ARG A 382 -11.25 0.92 -7.52
C ARG A 382 -12.48 1.00 -6.61
N SER A 383 -13.10 -0.14 -6.30
CA SER A 383 -14.29 -0.21 -5.44
C SER A 383 -13.97 0.01 -3.96
N ARG A 384 -12.86 -0.58 -3.47
CA ARG A 384 -12.44 -0.51 -2.05
C ARG A 384 -10.95 -0.14 -1.96
N PRO A 385 -10.55 1.11 -2.24
CA PRO A 385 -9.15 1.52 -2.36
C PRO A 385 -8.33 1.51 -1.06
N VAL A 386 -9.00 1.42 0.09
CA VAL A 386 -8.39 1.37 1.42
C VAL A 386 -8.62 0.03 2.14
N SER A 387 -9.15 -0.98 1.44
CA SER A 387 -9.36 -2.32 1.99
C SER A 387 -8.05 -3.06 2.14
N ILE A 388 -7.67 -3.42 3.37
CA ILE A 388 -6.45 -4.17 3.65
C ILE A 388 -6.42 -5.49 2.85
N PRO A 389 -7.47 -6.35 2.83
CA PRO A 389 -7.47 -7.57 2.04
C PRO A 389 -7.27 -7.34 0.54
N VAL A 390 -7.85 -6.28 -0.02
CA VAL A 390 -7.68 -5.94 -1.45
C VAL A 390 -6.24 -5.51 -1.72
N LEU A 391 -5.68 -4.64 -0.88
CA LEU A 391 -4.29 -4.15 -1.01
C LEU A 391 -3.28 -5.29 -0.86
N GLN A 392 -3.47 -6.20 0.10
CA GLN A 392 -2.65 -7.41 0.28
C GLN A 392 -2.69 -8.31 -0.96
N ALA A 393 -3.89 -8.58 -1.49
CA ALA A 393 -4.04 -9.40 -2.68
C ALA A 393 -3.38 -8.77 -3.92
N TYR A 394 -3.52 -7.46 -4.09
CA TYR A 394 -2.88 -6.73 -5.18
C TYR A 394 -1.36 -6.67 -5.05
N CYS A 395 -0.83 -6.41 -3.85
CA CYS A 395 0.58 -6.49 -3.53
C CYS A 395 1.17 -7.87 -3.88
N ARG A 396 0.52 -8.95 -3.44
CA ARG A 396 0.91 -10.33 -3.75
C ARG A 396 0.86 -10.61 -5.26
N PHE A 397 -0.17 -10.13 -5.96
CA PHE A 397 -0.32 -10.29 -7.41
C PHE A 397 0.89 -9.69 -8.15
N LEU A 398 1.22 -8.44 -7.86
CA LEU A 398 2.34 -7.73 -8.50
C LEU A 398 3.67 -8.45 -8.27
N ASN A 399 3.88 -9.00 -7.08
CA ASN A 399 5.06 -9.80 -6.75
C ASN A 399 5.09 -11.10 -7.57
N ALA A 400 3.99 -11.84 -7.60
CA ALA A 400 3.89 -13.11 -8.31
C ALA A 400 4.05 -12.96 -9.85
N THR A 401 3.71 -11.80 -10.40
CA THR A 401 3.82 -11.49 -11.83
C THR A 401 5.10 -10.73 -12.19
N ASN A 402 6.06 -10.66 -11.26
CA ASN A 402 7.37 -10.01 -11.43
C ASN A 402 7.33 -8.48 -11.65
N ALA A 403 6.26 -7.83 -11.23
CA ALA A 403 6.15 -6.38 -11.16
C ALA A 403 6.69 -5.87 -9.80
N PHE A 404 7.99 -6.11 -9.55
CA PHE A 404 8.59 -5.95 -8.23
C PHE A 404 8.56 -4.50 -7.71
N THR A 405 8.83 -3.52 -8.57
CA THR A 405 8.83 -2.11 -8.19
C THR A 405 7.41 -1.64 -7.80
N GLU A 406 6.41 -2.02 -8.59
CA GLU A 406 5.01 -1.75 -8.33
C GLU A 406 4.52 -2.48 -7.08
N SER A 407 5.00 -3.71 -6.85
CA SER A 407 4.73 -4.47 -5.63
C SER A 407 5.22 -3.75 -4.38
N LEU A 408 6.42 -3.17 -4.39
CA LEU A 408 6.92 -2.38 -3.25
C LEU A 408 5.97 -1.23 -2.88
N VAL A 409 5.43 -0.52 -3.89
CA VAL A 409 4.48 0.58 -3.67
C VAL A 409 3.15 0.06 -3.11
N ALA A 410 2.60 -1.00 -3.70
CA ALA A 410 1.31 -1.57 -3.28
C ALA A 410 1.38 -2.15 -1.86
N CYS A 411 2.47 -2.86 -1.53
CA CYS A 411 2.67 -3.42 -0.19
C CYS A 411 2.91 -2.32 0.87
N ALA A 412 3.67 -1.27 0.53
CA ALA A 412 3.84 -0.12 1.43
C ALA A 412 2.51 0.58 1.73
N ARG A 413 1.60 0.63 0.75
CA ARG A 413 0.25 1.15 0.97
C ARG A 413 -0.57 0.28 1.95
N THR A 414 -0.38 -1.03 1.96
CA THR A 414 -0.99 -1.92 2.97
C THR A 414 -0.51 -1.54 4.37
N LEU A 415 0.80 -1.28 4.52
CA LEU A 415 1.40 -0.89 5.81
C LEU A 415 0.92 0.47 6.32
N ALA A 416 0.40 1.35 5.46
CA ALA A 416 -0.23 2.61 5.87
C ALA A 416 -1.55 2.40 6.63
N PHE A 417 -2.22 1.26 6.44
CA PHE A 417 -3.46 0.88 7.13
C PHE A 417 -3.25 -0.19 8.19
N ASP A 418 -2.17 -0.96 8.10
CA ASP A 418 -1.75 -1.95 9.08
C ASP A 418 -0.21 -2.01 9.18
N PRO A 419 0.39 -1.20 10.06
CA PRO A 419 1.85 -1.11 10.20
C PRO A 419 2.52 -2.41 10.67
N TRP A 420 1.73 -3.36 11.15
CA TRP A 420 2.21 -4.65 11.66
C TRP A 420 1.95 -5.83 10.71
N ASP A 421 1.48 -5.56 9.49
CA ASP A 421 1.20 -6.62 8.52
C ASP A 421 2.49 -7.36 8.09
N GLY A 422 2.76 -8.51 8.73
CA GLY A 422 3.91 -9.35 8.42
C GLY A 422 3.87 -9.92 7.00
N MET A 423 2.67 -10.13 6.42
CA MET A 423 2.55 -10.61 5.04
C MET A 423 2.89 -9.51 4.03
N ALA A 424 2.50 -8.26 4.28
CA ALA A 424 2.92 -7.14 3.45
C ALA A 424 4.45 -6.95 3.53
N LEU A 425 5.04 -7.01 4.73
CA LEU A 425 6.49 -7.00 4.91
C LEU A 425 7.16 -8.18 4.17
N TYR A 426 6.61 -9.39 4.26
CA TYR A 426 7.13 -10.55 3.55
C TYR A 426 7.17 -10.30 2.03
N HIS A 427 6.09 -9.77 1.46
CA HIS A 427 6.04 -9.47 0.03
C HIS A 427 6.97 -8.32 -0.37
N ILE A 428 7.21 -7.33 0.50
CA ILE A 428 8.25 -6.30 0.29
C ILE A 428 9.63 -6.96 0.21
N GLY A 429 9.98 -7.81 1.17
CA GLY A 429 11.25 -8.54 1.15
C GLY A 429 11.42 -9.40 -0.09
N LEU A 430 10.36 -10.13 -0.51
CA LEU A 430 10.36 -10.91 -1.74
C LEU A 430 10.54 -10.07 -3.01
N ALA A 431 10.05 -8.83 -3.05
CA ALA A 431 10.26 -7.93 -4.18
C ALA A 431 11.67 -7.31 -4.17
N GLN A 432 12.24 -7.08 -2.98
CA GLN A 432 13.59 -6.53 -2.83
C GLN A 432 14.68 -7.51 -3.29
N LEU A 433 14.51 -8.81 -3.06
CA LEU A 433 15.48 -9.84 -3.47
C LEU A 433 15.79 -9.81 -4.98
N PRO A 434 14.80 -9.94 -5.90
CA PRO A 434 15.06 -9.88 -7.35
C PRO A 434 15.63 -8.55 -7.81
N LEU A 435 15.35 -7.45 -7.09
CA LEU A 435 15.94 -6.15 -7.36
C LEU A 435 17.41 -6.03 -6.91
N GLY A 436 17.96 -7.07 -6.26
CA GLY A 436 19.33 -7.08 -5.74
C GLY A 436 19.52 -6.32 -4.43
N ARG A 437 18.43 -5.95 -3.76
CA ARG A 437 18.40 -5.21 -2.49
C ARG A 437 18.42 -6.16 -1.30
N PHE A 438 19.48 -6.98 -1.18
CA PHE A 438 19.51 -8.10 -0.23
C PHE A 438 19.52 -7.66 1.23
N GLU A 439 20.25 -6.58 1.55
CA GLU A 439 20.29 -6.02 2.90
C GLU A 439 18.93 -5.46 3.32
N ASP A 440 18.27 -4.74 2.40
CA ASP A 440 16.93 -4.21 2.65
C ASP A 440 15.92 -5.35 2.85
N ALA A 441 16.01 -6.40 2.02
CA ALA A 441 15.18 -7.60 2.17
C ALA A 441 15.38 -8.26 3.54
N LEU A 442 16.63 -8.41 3.96
CA LEU A 442 16.96 -8.95 5.28
C LEU A 442 16.35 -8.11 6.41
N ALA A 443 16.51 -6.79 6.35
CA ALA A 443 15.95 -5.88 7.35
C ALA A 443 14.41 -6.00 7.40
N THR A 444 13.77 -6.11 6.24
CA THR A 444 12.32 -6.25 6.12
C THR A 444 11.84 -7.59 6.69
N PHE A 445 12.51 -8.72 6.38
CA PHE A 445 12.15 -10.02 6.95
C PHE A 445 12.38 -10.09 8.46
N LYS A 446 13.45 -9.46 8.97
CA LYS A 446 13.67 -9.32 10.42
C LYS A 446 12.58 -8.50 11.10
N GLN A 447 12.08 -7.46 10.44
CA GLN A 447 10.94 -6.69 10.94
C GLN A 447 9.68 -7.54 10.99
N ALA A 448 9.41 -8.37 9.96
CA ALA A 448 8.31 -9.32 9.97
C ALA A 448 8.42 -10.35 11.10
N ASP A 449 9.63 -10.92 11.36
CA ASP A 449 9.87 -11.82 12.51
C ASP A 449 9.65 -11.13 13.86
N ARG A 450 9.99 -9.84 13.94
CA ARG A 450 9.76 -9.05 15.15
C ARG A 450 8.28 -8.87 15.47
N PHE A 451 7.45 -8.68 14.48
CA PHE A 451 6.01 -8.51 14.65
C PHE A 451 5.29 -9.85 14.77
N ASP A 452 5.69 -10.83 13.98
CA ASP A 452 5.17 -12.20 13.96
C ASP A 452 3.64 -12.24 13.71
N THR A 453 3.17 -11.52 12.70
CA THR A 453 1.74 -11.30 12.38
C THR A 453 1.38 -11.72 10.96
N PRO A 454 0.60 -12.80 10.78
CA PRO A 454 0.15 -13.75 11.82
C PRO A 454 1.23 -14.80 12.15
N PRO A 455 1.25 -15.34 13.38
CA PRO A 455 2.30 -16.30 13.82
C PRO A 455 2.38 -17.56 12.96
N VAL A 456 1.26 -18.02 12.37
CA VAL A 456 1.22 -19.18 11.48
C VAL A 456 2.09 -19.00 10.23
N SER A 457 2.40 -17.78 9.83
CA SER A 457 3.23 -17.45 8.66
C SER A 457 4.71 -17.24 9.00
N ARG A 458 5.11 -17.38 10.25
CA ARG A 458 6.47 -17.09 10.75
C ARG A 458 7.58 -17.78 9.95
N TRP A 459 7.36 -19.01 9.54
CA TRP A 459 8.31 -19.76 8.74
C TRP A 459 8.69 -19.05 7.42
N THR A 460 7.80 -18.22 6.85
CA THR A 460 8.03 -17.56 5.55
C THR A 460 9.07 -16.45 5.66
N TRP A 461 9.00 -15.60 6.68
CA TRP A 461 10.02 -14.55 6.86
C TRP A 461 11.32 -15.07 7.46
N LEU A 462 11.29 -16.16 8.24
CA LEU A 462 12.52 -16.86 8.62
C LEU A 462 13.23 -17.43 7.40
N LEU A 463 12.49 -18.05 6.48
CA LEU A 463 12.99 -18.49 5.19
C LEU A 463 13.55 -17.32 4.38
N GLY A 464 12.81 -16.21 4.30
CA GLY A 464 13.21 -15.01 3.58
C GLY A 464 14.52 -14.41 4.11
N ALA A 465 14.68 -14.32 5.43
CA ALA A 465 15.92 -13.87 6.07
C ALA A 465 17.09 -14.79 5.75
N GLY A 466 16.88 -16.11 5.83
CA GLY A 466 17.90 -17.09 5.44
C GLY A 466 18.31 -16.97 3.98
N VAL A 467 17.34 -16.79 3.06
CA VAL A 467 17.61 -16.55 1.64
C VAL A 467 18.39 -15.26 1.43
N SER A 468 18.05 -14.18 2.15
CA SER A 468 18.76 -12.91 2.03
C SER A 468 20.24 -13.06 2.39
N TYR A 469 20.55 -13.74 3.49
CA TYR A 469 21.93 -14.06 3.87
C TYR A 469 22.63 -14.94 2.82
N LEU A 470 21.95 -15.96 2.31
CA LEU A 470 22.48 -16.87 1.30
C LEU A 470 22.78 -16.13 -0.02
N MET A 471 21.94 -15.18 -0.44
CA MET A 471 22.17 -14.32 -1.62
C MET A 471 23.39 -13.42 -1.44
N MET A 472 23.65 -12.95 -0.21
CA MET A 472 24.85 -12.16 0.14
C MET A 472 26.12 -13.00 0.30
N GLY A 473 26.04 -14.33 0.27
CA GLY A 473 27.19 -15.21 0.52
C GLY A 473 27.54 -15.35 2.00
N ARG A 474 26.62 -15.02 2.89
CA ARG A 474 26.75 -15.08 4.35
C ARG A 474 26.13 -16.37 4.88
N ASP A 475 26.78 -17.49 4.57
CA ASP A 475 26.20 -18.83 4.75
C ASP A 475 26.09 -19.25 6.22
N GLU A 476 27.04 -18.87 7.05
CA GLU A 476 27.01 -19.13 8.50
C GLU A 476 25.81 -18.44 9.16
N GLU A 477 25.52 -17.21 8.76
CA GLU A 477 24.35 -16.47 9.27
C GLU A 477 23.03 -16.96 8.66
N ALA A 478 23.04 -17.50 7.44
CA ALA A 478 21.84 -18.09 6.81
C ALA A 478 21.35 -19.34 7.56
N LEU A 479 22.31 -20.14 8.07
CA LEU A 479 22.04 -21.45 8.65
C LEU A 479 20.99 -21.43 9.79
N PRO A 480 21.12 -20.63 10.86
CA PRO A 480 20.16 -20.63 11.97
C PRO A 480 18.75 -20.18 11.54
N TRP A 481 18.63 -19.27 10.57
CA TRP A 481 17.33 -18.82 10.06
C TRP A 481 16.60 -19.92 9.32
N LEU A 482 17.28 -20.64 8.45
CA LEU A 482 16.71 -21.75 7.69
C LEU A 482 16.37 -22.93 8.62
N GLN A 483 17.21 -23.25 9.61
CA GLN A 483 16.91 -24.27 10.61
C GLN A 483 15.65 -23.94 11.42
N ARG A 484 15.50 -22.70 11.87
CA ARG A 484 14.28 -22.24 12.55
C ARG A 484 13.04 -22.34 11.63
N SER A 485 13.19 -22.02 10.33
CA SER A 485 12.10 -22.18 9.37
C SER A 485 11.66 -23.64 9.22
N VAL A 486 12.61 -24.58 9.14
CA VAL A 486 12.32 -26.04 9.11
C VAL A 486 11.64 -26.50 10.39
N ALA A 487 12.09 -26.02 11.56
CA ALA A 487 11.52 -26.43 12.85
C ALA A 487 10.03 -26.05 12.96
N ILE A 488 9.61 -24.90 12.41
CA ILE A 488 8.21 -24.46 12.40
C ILE A 488 7.39 -25.22 11.35
N THR A 489 7.97 -25.51 10.18
CA THR A 489 7.25 -26.14 9.07
C THR A 489 8.06 -27.32 8.49
N PRO A 490 8.17 -28.42 9.23
CA PRO A 490 8.98 -29.56 8.81
C PRO A 490 8.44 -30.25 7.54
N ALA A 491 7.15 -30.08 7.23
CA ALA A 491 6.52 -30.61 6.02
C ALA A 491 6.80 -29.78 4.75
N SER A 492 7.46 -28.61 4.86
CA SER A 492 7.85 -27.79 3.71
C SER A 492 9.25 -28.19 3.24
N GLY A 493 9.37 -28.88 2.13
CA GLY A 493 10.67 -29.28 1.57
C GLY A 493 11.55 -28.12 1.11
N ARG A 494 10.99 -26.92 0.89
CA ARG A 494 11.75 -25.78 0.36
C ARG A 494 12.87 -25.27 1.29
N PRO A 495 12.66 -25.06 2.60
CA PRO A 495 13.74 -24.69 3.49
C PRO A 495 14.86 -25.75 3.56
N LEU A 496 14.49 -27.04 3.49
CA LEU A 496 15.48 -28.14 3.50
C LEU A 496 16.39 -28.13 2.26
N VAL A 497 15.84 -27.85 1.07
CA VAL A 497 16.65 -27.71 -0.14
C VAL A 497 17.61 -26.52 -0.03
N LEU A 498 17.18 -25.40 0.54
CA LEU A 498 18.07 -24.24 0.75
C LEU A 498 19.12 -24.52 1.82
N LEU A 499 18.78 -25.30 2.87
CA LEU A 499 19.77 -25.79 3.83
C LEU A 499 20.84 -26.64 3.18
N ALA A 500 20.48 -27.49 2.20
CA ALA A 500 21.46 -28.27 1.45
C ALA A 500 22.49 -27.37 0.74
N ALA A 501 22.03 -26.27 0.11
CA ALA A 501 22.94 -25.30 -0.49
C ALA A 501 23.87 -24.65 0.54
N VAL A 502 23.33 -24.25 1.71
CA VAL A 502 24.14 -23.68 2.80
C VAL A 502 25.19 -24.68 3.31
N TYR A 503 24.78 -25.91 3.64
CA TYR A 503 25.69 -26.94 4.11
C TYR A 503 26.78 -27.24 3.10
N GLN A 504 26.42 -27.35 1.79
CA GLN A 504 27.37 -27.59 0.71
C GLN A 504 28.44 -26.49 0.63
N ARG A 505 28.00 -25.21 0.74
CA ARG A 505 28.93 -24.06 0.70
C ARG A 505 29.81 -23.92 1.94
N LEU A 506 29.37 -24.47 3.08
CA LEU A 506 30.15 -24.58 4.31
C LEU A 506 31.05 -25.83 4.33
N GLY A 507 31.09 -26.63 3.25
CA GLY A 507 31.89 -27.87 3.17
C GLY A 507 31.31 -29.04 3.98
N ARG A 508 30.06 -28.92 4.46
CA ARG A 508 29.34 -29.92 5.26
C ARG A 508 28.55 -30.86 4.34
N THR A 509 29.28 -31.62 3.52
CA THR A 509 28.69 -32.38 2.39
C THR A 509 27.67 -33.44 2.83
N ASP A 510 27.94 -34.17 3.93
CA ASP A 510 27.02 -35.22 4.41
C ASP A 510 25.69 -34.62 4.86
N GLU A 511 25.72 -33.47 5.54
CA GLU A 511 24.52 -32.76 5.96
C GLU A 511 23.76 -32.13 4.76
N ALA A 512 24.50 -31.67 3.74
CA ALA A 512 23.93 -31.20 2.50
C ALA A 512 23.12 -32.30 1.78
N HIS A 513 23.72 -33.51 1.64
CA HIS A 513 23.04 -34.67 1.05
C HIS A 513 21.83 -35.11 1.87
N ALA A 514 21.95 -35.14 3.22
CA ALA A 514 20.84 -35.51 4.09
C ALA A 514 19.67 -34.54 3.99
N ALA A 515 19.96 -33.23 4.05
CA ALA A 515 18.95 -32.17 3.92
C ALA A 515 18.26 -32.19 2.53
N LEU A 516 19.04 -32.37 1.44
CA LEU A 516 18.50 -32.46 0.09
C LEU A 516 17.60 -33.70 -0.06
N THR A 517 18.05 -34.86 0.40
CA THR A 517 17.27 -36.11 0.35
C THR A 517 15.92 -35.97 1.06
N GLN A 518 15.93 -35.37 2.26
CA GLN A 518 14.70 -35.10 3.00
C GLN A 518 13.82 -34.08 2.26
N GLY A 519 14.41 -33.02 1.72
CA GLY A 519 13.69 -32.01 0.94
C GLY A 519 13.03 -32.57 -0.29
N LEU A 520 13.69 -33.45 -1.04
CA LEU A 520 13.17 -34.11 -2.23
C LEU A 520 12.07 -35.13 -1.94
N LYS A 521 12.08 -35.81 -0.77
CA LYS A 521 10.94 -36.64 -0.32
C LYS A 521 9.67 -35.82 -0.18
N LEU A 522 9.79 -34.58 0.30
CA LEU A 522 8.64 -33.67 0.46
C LEU A 522 8.27 -32.94 -0.83
N ARG A 523 9.20 -32.82 -1.77
CA ARG A 523 9.03 -32.15 -3.08
C ARG A 523 9.57 -33.04 -4.21
N PRO A 524 8.91 -34.14 -4.50
CA PRO A 524 9.35 -35.06 -5.55
C PRO A 524 9.37 -34.35 -6.91
N GLY A 525 10.36 -34.67 -7.76
CA GLY A 525 10.53 -34.05 -9.08
C GLY A 525 11.10 -32.62 -9.06
N SER A 526 11.61 -32.14 -7.91
CA SER A 526 12.34 -30.87 -7.87
C SER A 526 13.69 -30.98 -8.59
N THR A 527 13.99 -30.00 -9.42
CA THR A 527 15.24 -29.86 -10.18
C THR A 527 15.72 -28.40 -10.08
N VAL A 528 16.92 -28.12 -10.51
CA VAL A 528 17.44 -26.73 -10.56
C VAL A 528 16.52 -25.85 -11.42
N SER A 529 16.01 -26.40 -12.52
CA SER A 529 15.14 -25.64 -13.44
C SER A 529 13.76 -25.27 -12.87
N ASN A 530 13.25 -26.00 -11.87
CA ASN A 530 11.91 -25.79 -11.29
C ASN A 530 11.89 -25.48 -9.79
N ILE A 531 13.05 -25.45 -9.13
CA ILE A 531 13.13 -25.17 -7.67
C ILE A 531 12.71 -23.74 -7.32
N GLY A 532 12.91 -22.82 -8.23
CA GLY A 532 12.54 -21.41 -8.09
C GLY A 532 11.37 -21.02 -9.00
N ILE A 533 10.66 -19.99 -8.61
CA ILE A 533 9.64 -19.37 -9.47
C ILE A 533 10.37 -18.71 -10.66
N PRO A 534 9.91 -18.90 -11.92
CA PRO A 534 10.46 -18.21 -13.06
C PRO A 534 10.43 -16.69 -12.82
N THR A 535 11.59 -16.06 -12.83
CA THR A 535 11.73 -14.63 -12.57
C THR A 535 12.07 -13.88 -13.86
N LYS A 536 11.36 -12.76 -14.08
CA LYS A 536 11.64 -11.77 -15.13
C LYS A 536 12.01 -10.45 -14.44
N ASN A 537 12.66 -9.55 -15.15
CA ASN A 537 12.98 -8.20 -14.66
C ASN A 537 13.83 -8.20 -13.38
N VAL A 538 14.78 -9.10 -13.29
CA VAL A 538 15.68 -9.24 -12.13
C VAL A 538 17.00 -8.50 -12.37
N SER A 539 17.67 -8.11 -11.28
CA SER A 539 18.98 -7.47 -11.33
C SER A 539 20.09 -8.48 -11.67
N ALA A 540 21.20 -7.97 -12.20
CA ALA A 540 22.41 -8.79 -12.44
C ALA A 540 22.95 -9.41 -11.14
N ALA A 541 22.93 -8.66 -10.03
CA ALA A 541 23.36 -9.14 -8.73
C ALA A 541 22.52 -10.34 -8.23
N TYR A 542 21.19 -10.30 -8.48
CA TYR A 542 20.33 -11.43 -8.15
C TYR A 542 20.67 -12.66 -8.99
N MET A 543 20.88 -12.49 -10.30
CA MET A 543 21.21 -13.62 -11.20
C MET A 543 22.53 -14.26 -10.81
N GLU A 544 23.53 -13.47 -10.48
CA GLU A 544 24.83 -13.96 -10.01
C GLU A 544 24.70 -14.74 -8.67
N ALA A 545 24.01 -14.15 -7.69
CA ALA A 545 23.79 -14.79 -6.40
C ALA A 545 23.01 -16.10 -6.53
N ARG A 546 21.95 -16.10 -7.36
CA ARG A 546 21.16 -17.29 -7.67
C ARG A 546 22.01 -18.38 -8.33
N GLY A 547 22.86 -18.04 -9.28
CA GLY A 547 23.77 -18.99 -9.93
C GLY A 547 24.71 -19.68 -8.93
N ARG A 548 25.23 -18.95 -7.94
CA ARG A 548 26.04 -19.55 -6.87
C ARG A 548 25.25 -20.56 -6.02
N ILE A 549 23.98 -20.27 -5.75
CA ILE A 549 23.10 -21.20 -5.01
C ILE A 549 22.80 -22.45 -5.85
N GLU A 550 22.48 -22.29 -7.13
CA GLU A 550 22.21 -23.38 -8.05
C GLU A 550 23.42 -24.31 -8.20
N GLN A 551 24.63 -23.77 -8.31
CA GLN A 551 25.87 -24.56 -8.34
C GLN A 551 26.07 -25.37 -7.05
N ALA A 552 25.81 -24.78 -5.89
CA ALA A 552 25.88 -25.49 -4.61
C ALA A 552 24.83 -26.61 -4.53
N LEU A 553 23.62 -26.42 -5.06
CA LEU A 553 22.59 -27.45 -5.10
C LEU A 553 22.94 -28.59 -6.05
N ILE A 554 23.54 -28.31 -7.21
CA ILE A 554 24.05 -29.33 -8.14
C ILE A 554 25.14 -30.14 -7.45
N ALA A 555 26.09 -29.48 -6.78
CA ALA A 555 27.14 -30.16 -6.04
C ALA A 555 26.61 -31.00 -4.87
N ALA A 556 25.47 -30.63 -4.26
CA ALA A 556 24.76 -31.43 -3.27
C ALA A 556 23.92 -32.56 -3.86
N GLY A 557 23.84 -32.71 -5.19
CA GLY A 557 23.16 -33.80 -5.89
C GLY A 557 21.75 -33.48 -6.39
N LEU A 558 21.34 -32.20 -6.45
CA LEU A 558 20.07 -31.82 -7.06
C LEU A 558 20.16 -31.97 -8.60
N PRO A 559 19.23 -32.71 -9.26
CA PRO A 559 19.21 -32.82 -10.71
C PRO A 559 19.05 -31.46 -11.41
N GLU A 560 19.71 -31.26 -12.54
CA GLU A 560 19.59 -30.01 -13.29
C GLU A 560 18.23 -29.88 -14.01
N ARG A 561 17.69 -31.02 -14.51
CA ARG A 561 16.42 -31.14 -15.26
C ARG A 561 15.57 -32.30 -14.79
#